data_769694c69d0000dd5d3b53073c3e6deb
#
_entry.id   769694c69d0000dd5d3b53073c3e6deb
#
_cell.length_a   1.000
_cell.length_b   1.000
_cell.length_c   1.000
_cell.angle_alpha   90.00
_cell.angle_beta   90.00
_cell.angle_gamma   90.00
#
_symmetry.space_group_name_H-M   'P 1'
#
loop_
_entity.id
_entity.type
_entity.pdbx_description
1 polymer ?
#
loop_
_entity_poly.entity_id
_entity_poly.type
_entity_poly.pdbx_seq_one_letter_code
_entity_poly.pdbx_strand_id
1 'polypeptide(L)'
;MDIKVLLYNVLNFLLTGFVFIGCLLLMHPDIVGNFIMSEYYNRITAMSETVLLLCVISIAYEIGFVLNRTGSVIVEPILKKTKIVPFNDDYALYNRKAKEFSIMSVLSREYALSRTSVLLFFALSIIAMISCKWNLMIAFAACVLVFALSCRKHASKIVELMGEK
;
A
#
# COMPACT_ATOMS: atom_id res chain seq x y z
N MET A 1 -15.28 9.97 15.12
CA MET A 1 -14.49 9.41 14.00
C MET A 1 -15.47 8.94 12.94
N ASP A 2 -15.33 9.38 11.70
CA ASP A 2 -16.30 9.09 10.66
C ASP A 2 -16.15 7.61 10.24
N ILE A 3 -17.24 6.82 10.34
CA ILE A 3 -17.27 5.39 10.00
C ILE A 3 -16.78 5.15 8.56
N LYS A 4 -17.07 6.09 7.64
CA LYS A 4 -16.61 6.02 6.24
C LYS A 4 -15.09 6.06 6.13
N VAL A 5 -14.42 6.84 6.98
CA VAL A 5 -12.94 6.94 7.01
C VAL A 5 -12.32 5.64 7.53
N LEU A 6 -12.91 5.07 8.57
CA LEU A 6 -12.45 3.81 9.13
C LEU A 6 -12.56 2.66 8.11
N LEU A 7 -13.73 2.54 7.48
CA LEU A 7 -13.99 1.51 6.48
C LEU A 7 -13.04 1.62 5.29
N TYR A 8 -12.80 2.84 4.80
CA TYR A 8 -11.86 3.09 3.70
C TYR A 8 -10.43 2.61 4.05
N ASN A 9 -9.95 2.92 5.27
CA ASN A 9 -8.63 2.50 5.69
C ASN A 9 -8.51 0.97 5.79
N VAL A 10 -9.52 0.31 6.37
CA VAL A 10 -9.55 -1.16 6.48
C VAL A 10 -9.53 -1.80 5.08
N LEU A 11 -10.37 -1.32 4.15
CA LEU A 11 -10.41 -1.82 2.78
C LEU A 11 -9.07 -1.61 2.05
N ASN A 12 -8.41 -0.48 2.24
CA ASN A 12 -7.10 -0.22 1.64
C ASN A 12 -6.03 -1.17 2.15
N PHE A 13 -6.00 -1.45 3.45
CA PHE A 13 -5.04 -2.39 4.02
C PHE A 13 -5.30 -3.81 3.49
N LEU A 14 -6.54 -4.24 3.49
CA LEU A 14 -6.93 -5.54 2.94
C LEU A 14 -6.53 -5.67 1.46
N LEU A 15 -6.91 -4.70 0.64
CA LEU A 15 -6.60 -4.70 -0.79
C LEU A 15 -5.08 -4.78 -1.03
N THR A 16 -4.31 -3.93 -0.35
CA THR A 16 -2.85 -3.88 -0.47
C THR A 16 -2.22 -5.22 -0.05
N GLY A 17 -2.69 -5.80 1.06
CA GLY A 17 -2.20 -7.09 1.53
C GLY A 17 -2.55 -8.24 0.58
N PHE A 18 -3.78 -8.28 0.07
CA PHE A 18 -4.18 -9.30 -0.91
C PHE A 18 -3.40 -9.20 -2.22
N VAL A 19 -3.16 -7.99 -2.72
CA VAL A 19 -2.33 -7.78 -3.92
C VAL A 19 -0.91 -8.28 -3.67
N PHE A 20 -0.31 -7.98 -2.51
CA PHE A 20 1.02 -8.45 -2.16
C PHE A 20 1.09 -9.98 -2.12
N ILE A 21 0.19 -10.62 -1.36
CA ILE A 21 0.12 -12.09 -1.26
C ILE A 21 -0.12 -12.71 -2.64
N GLY A 22 -1.11 -12.22 -3.39
CA GLY A 22 -1.46 -12.75 -4.71
C GLY A 22 -0.29 -12.68 -5.69
N CYS A 23 0.44 -11.56 -5.73
CA CYS A 23 1.64 -11.44 -6.56
C CYS A 23 2.74 -12.40 -6.12
N LEU A 24 2.96 -12.60 -4.82
CA LEU A 24 3.94 -13.57 -4.30
C LEU A 24 3.60 -15.00 -4.73
N LEU A 25 2.34 -15.40 -4.58
CA LEU A 25 1.88 -16.75 -4.96
C LEU A 25 2.02 -16.97 -6.47
N LEU A 26 1.72 -15.97 -7.30
CA LEU A 26 1.89 -16.03 -8.76
C LEU A 26 3.39 -16.07 -9.15
N MET A 27 4.24 -15.41 -8.40
CA MET A 27 5.69 -15.44 -8.66
C MET A 27 6.34 -16.75 -8.24
N HIS A 28 5.80 -17.47 -7.27
CA HIS A 28 6.38 -18.68 -6.70
C HIS A 28 5.39 -19.86 -6.66
N PRO A 29 4.94 -20.37 -7.83
CA PRO A 29 4.00 -21.49 -7.90
C PRO A 29 4.54 -22.77 -7.22
N ASP A 30 5.88 -22.96 -7.22
CA ASP A 30 6.52 -24.09 -6.57
C ASP A 30 6.31 -24.08 -5.04
N ILE A 31 6.33 -22.91 -4.42
CA ILE A 31 6.06 -22.77 -2.98
C ILE A 31 4.61 -23.19 -2.69
N VAL A 32 3.68 -22.80 -3.56
CA VAL A 32 2.25 -23.18 -3.45
C VAL A 32 2.10 -24.69 -3.59
N GLY A 33 2.74 -25.28 -4.60
CA GLY A 33 2.72 -26.73 -4.83
C GLY A 33 3.26 -27.52 -3.63
N ASN A 34 4.43 -27.13 -3.13
CA ASN A 34 5.05 -27.75 -1.96
C ASN A 34 4.20 -27.59 -0.69
N PHE A 35 3.55 -26.43 -0.51
CA PHE A 35 2.65 -26.21 0.61
C PHE A 35 1.43 -27.11 0.54
N ILE A 36 0.79 -27.25 -0.62
CA ILE A 36 -0.39 -28.12 -0.82
C ILE A 36 -0.04 -29.58 -0.56
N MET A 37 1.18 -30.03 -0.86
CA MET A 37 1.65 -31.39 -0.59
C MET A 37 2.12 -31.61 0.86
N SER A 38 2.15 -30.55 1.67
CA SER A 38 2.66 -30.63 3.05
C SER A 38 1.60 -31.15 4.03
N GLU A 39 2.07 -31.77 5.13
CA GLU A 39 1.22 -32.17 6.25
C GLU A 39 0.49 -30.97 6.88
N TYR A 40 1.10 -29.77 6.82
CA TYR A 40 0.47 -28.53 7.30
C TYR A 40 -0.79 -28.17 6.53
N TYR A 41 -0.82 -28.38 5.21
CA TYR A 41 -2.00 -28.14 4.40
C TYR A 41 -3.16 -29.02 4.85
N ASN A 42 -2.92 -30.32 5.11
CA ASN A 42 -3.95 -31.25 5.59
C ASN A 42 -4.48 -30.85 6.98
N ARG A 43 -3.63 -30.34 7.86
CA ARG A 43 -4.07 -29.79 9.16
C ARG A 43 -4.90 -28.53 9.03
N ILE A 44 -4.53 -27.64 8.11
CA ILE A 44 -5.23 -26.38 7.87
C ILE A 44 -6.61 -26.65 7.22
N THR A 45 -6.67 -27.54 6.26
CA THR A 45 -7.93 -27.93 5.60
C THR A 45 -8.89 -28.71 6.49
N ALA A 46 -8.39 -29.28 7.58
CA ALA A 46 -9.23 -29.86 8.64
C ALA A 46 -9.92 -28.79 9.51
N MET A 47 -9.51 -27.53 9.43
CA MET A 47 -10.19 -26.41 10.10
C MET A 47 -11.46 -26.04 9.34
N SER A 48 -12.42 -25.41 10.05
CA SER A 48 -13.62 -24.92 9.35
C SER A 48 -13.23 -23.83 8.33
N GLU A 49 -13.88 -23.84 7.16
CA GLU A 49 -13.63 -22.86 6.08
C GLU A 49 -13.75 -21.40 6.57
N THR A 50 -14.66 -21.15 7.51
CA THR A 50 -14.85 -19.83 8.11
C THR A 50 -13.62 -19.37 8.88
N VAL A 51 -13.00 -20.26 9.68
CA VAL A 51 -11.79 -19.94 10.44
C VAL A 51 -10.62 -19.66 9.49
N LEU A 52 -10.49 -20.49 8.46
CA LEU A 52 -9.45 -20.32 7.45
C LEU A 52 -9.58 -18.98 6.71
N LEU A 53 -10.79 -18.61 6.31
CA LEU A 53 -11.09 -17.33 5.68
C LEU A 53 -10.72 -16.15 6.59
N LEU A 54 -11.10 -16.22 7.87
CA LEU A 54 -10.75 -15.19 8.84
C LEU A 54 -9.25 -15.05 9.03
N CYS A 55 -8.50 -16.15 9.06
CA CYS A 55 -7.04 -16.13 9.14
C CYS A 55 -6.42 -15.43 7.92
N VAL A 56 -6.88 -15.76 6.71
CA VAL A 56 -6.36 -15.15 5.46
C VAL A 56 -6.66 -13.65 5.43
N ILE A 57 -7.87 -13.24 5.81
CA ILE A 57 -8.25 -11.82 5.89
C ILE A 57 -7.37 -11.09 6.92
N SER A 58 -7.14 -11.70 8.09
CA SER A 58 -6.31 -11.10 9.14
C SER A 58 -4.86 -10.92 8.70
N ILE A 59 -4.29 -11.93 8.06
CA ILE A 59 -2.91 -11.87 7.53
C ILE A 59 -2.81 -10.78 6.44
N ALA A 60 -3.76 -10.72 5.52
CA ALA A 60 -3.79 -9.70 4.48
C ALA A 60 -3.90 -8.29 5.08
N TYR A 61 -4.74 -8.11 6.10
CA TYR A 61 -4.87 -6.84 6.79
C TYR A 61 -3.55 -6.40 7.45
N GLU A 62 -2.89 -7.30 8.20
CA GLU A 62 -1.63 -7.01 8.87
C GLU A 62 -0.51 -6.66 7.88
N ILE A 63 -0.39 -7.41 6.78
CA ILE A 63 0.59 -7.10 5.72
C ILE A 63 0.33 -5.71 5.15
N GLY A 64 -0.91 -5.38 4.80
CA GLY A 64 -1.25 -4.07 4.26
C GLY A 64 -1.04 -2.95 5.27
N PHE A 65 -1.33 -3.18 6.55
CA PHE A 65 -1.07 -2.25 7.63
C PHE A 65 0.44 -1.97 7.79
N VAL A 66 1.27 -3.02 7.80
CA VAL A 66 2.74 -2.88 7.87
C VAL A 66 3.26 -2.12 6.66
N LEU A 67 2.81 -2.45 5.44
CA LEU A 67 3.20 -1.73 4.23
C LEU A 67 2.82 -0.25 4.30
N ASN A 68 1.64 0.09 4.80
CA ASN A 68 1.22 1.48 4.94
C ASN A 68 2.10 2.23 5.95
N ARG A 69 2.42 1.62 7.10
CA ARG A 69 3.29 2.24 8.11
C ARG A 69 4.72 2.41 7.60
N THR A 70 5.26 1.38 6.98
CA THR A 70 6.60 1.42 6.37
C THR A 70 6.66 2.47 5.24
N GLY A 71 5.61 2.58 4.43
CA GLY A 71 5.48 3.63 3.42
C GLY A 71 5.54 5.04 4.02
N SER A 72 4.92 5.23 5.19
CA SER A 72 4.99 6.53 5.90
C SER A 72 6.40 6.85 6.42
N VAL A 73 7.10 5.86 6.93
CA VAL A 73 8.40 6.06 7.57
C VAL A 73 9.55 6.13 6.55
N ILE A 74 9.47 5.36 5.45
CA ILE A 74 10.56 5.25 4.48
C ILE A 74 10.26 6.04 3.20
N VAL A 75 9.11 5.78 2.56
CA VAL A 75 8.81 6.35 1.23
C VAL A 75 8.55 7.84 1.31
N GLU A 76 7.80 8.31 2.29
CA GLU A 76 7.45 9.73 2.41
C GLU A 76 8.68 10.63 2.59
N PRO A 77 9.65 10.34 3.48
CA PRO A 77 10.88 11.13 3.57
C PRO A 77 11.70 11.14 2.27
N ILE A 78 11.73 10.00 1.56
CA ILE A 78 12.43 9.89 0.28
C ILE A 78 11.76 10.80 -0.77
N LEU A 79 10.42 10.74 -0.88
CA LEU A 79 9.66 11.56 -1.82
C LEU A 79 9.79 13.07 -1.53
N LYS A 80 9.87 13.45 -0.25
CA LYS A 80 10.15 14.86 0.18
C LYS A 80 11.58 15.25 -0.17
N LYS A 81 12.58 14.44 0.18
CA LYS A 81 14.00 14.72 -0.07
C LYS A 81 14.32 14.83 -1.58
N THR A 82 13.69 14.02 -2.40
CA THR A 82 13.82 14.06 -3.87
C THR A 82 13.01 15.18 -4.52
N LYS A 83 12.28 15.98 -3.73
CA LYS A 83 11.37 17.05 -4.22
C LYS A 83 10.29 16.57 -5.19
N ILE A 84 10.01 15.27 -5.21
CA ILE A 84 8.87 14.71 -5.96
C ILE A 84 7.56 15.22 -5.36
N VAL A 85 7.51 15.31 -4.03
CA VAL A 85 6.36 15.80 -3.28
C VAL A 85 6.68 17.17 -2.67
N PRO A 86 5.88 18.22 -2.95
CA PRO A 86 6.14 19.59 -2.53
C PRO A 86 5.59 19.93 -1.13
N PHE A 87 5.63 19.01 -0.18
CA PHE A 87 5.12 19.28 1.16
C PHE A 87 6.07 20.15 1.98
N ASN A 88 5.51 21.24 2.54
CA ASN A 88 6.03 21.94 3.70
C ASN A 88 5.37 21.35 4.96
N ASP A 89 6.16 21.11 6.02
CA ASP A 89 5.70 20.41 7.22
C ASP A 89 4.82 21.27 8.15
N ASP A 90 3.97 22.16 7.62
CA ASP A 90 3.05 22.96 8.40
C ASP A 90 1.74 22.20 8.69
N TYR A 91 1.78 21.34 9.70
CA TYR A 91 0.61 20.60 10.20
C TYR A 91 -0.49 21.49 10.77
N ALA A 92 -0.14 22.67 11.32
CA ALA A 92 -1.13 23.57 11.90
C ALA A 92 -2.00 24.19 10.81
N LEU A 93 -1.37 24.64 9.73
CA LEU A 93 -2.08 25.16 8.56
C LEU A 93 -2.92 24.07 7.88
N TYR A 94 -2.37 22.86 7.70
CA TYR A 94 -3.10 21.73 7.16
C TYR A 94 -4.37 21.42 7.98
N ASN A 95 -4.27 21.31 9.31
CA ASN A 95 -5.41 20.99 10.16
C ASN A 95 -6.50 22.08 10.14
N ARG A 96 -6.11 23.35 10.01
CA ARG A 96 -7.06 24.46 9.85
C ARG A 96 -7.78 24.37 8.52
N LYS A 97 -7.05 24.18 7.44
CA LYS A 97 -7.60 24.09 6.08
C LYS A 97 -8.41 22.80 5.84
N ALA A 98 -8.05 21.70 6.49
CA ALA A 98 -8.81 20.45 6.40
C ALA A 98 -10.22 20.55 7.04
N LYS A 99 -10.42 21.50 7.97
CA LYS A 99 -11.76 21.81 8.50
C LYS A 99 -12.60 22.65 7.53
N GLU A 100 -11.94 23.51 6.74
CA GLU A 100 -12.60 24.36 5.74
C GLU A 100 -12.95 23.56 4.47
N PHE A 101 -12.05 22.68 4.02
CA PHE A 101 -12.18 21.93 2.77
C PHE A 101 -12.27 20.43 3.02
N SER A 102 -13.46 19.85 2.94
CA SER A 102 -13.67 18.40 3.11
C SER A 102 -12.88 17.55 2.10
N ILE A 103 -12.59 18.09 0.92
CA ILE A 103 -11.78 17.43 -0.12
C ILE A 103 -10.35 17.16 0.30
N MET A 104 -9.76 17.92 1.26
CA MET A 104 -8.41 17.69 1.74
C MET A 104 -8.27 16.33 2.41
N SER A 105 -9.29 15.89 3.13
CA SER A 105 -9.30 14.56 3.76
C SER A 105 -9.30 13.43 2.73
N VAL A 106 -9.96 13.64 1.59
CA VAL A 106 -9.95 12.68 0.47
C VAL A 106 -8.58 12.65 -0.20
N LEU A 107 -8.01 13.82 -0.53
CA LEU A 107 -6.70 13.93 -1.16
C LEU A 107 -5.59 13.32 -0.28
N SER A 108 -5.66 13.52 1.03
CA SER A 108 -4.71 12.93 1.98
C SER A 108 -4.78 11.40 2.00
N ARG A 109 -5.98 10.82 1.88
CA ARG A 109 -6.17 9.36 1.78
C ARG A 109 -5.65 8.81 0.47
N GLU A 110 -5.95 9.47 -0.65
CA GLU A 110 -5.44 9.09 -1.98
C GLU A 110 -3.90 9.18 -2.03
N TYR A 111 -3.33 10.21 -1.39
CA TYR A 111 -1.89 10.31 -1.22
C TYR A 111 -1.32 9.15 -0.40
N ALA A 112 -1.94 8.81 0.74
CA ALA A 112 -1.50 7.71 1.58
C ALA A 112 -1.57 6.36 0.86
N LEU A 113 -2.64 6.10 0.09
CA LEU A 113 -2.78 4.91 -0.74
C LEU A 113 -1.68 4.85 -1.81
N SER A 114 -1.48 5.95 -2.55
CA SER A 114 -0.45 6.02 -3.60
C SER A 114 0.96 5.76 -3.02
N ARG A 115 1.27 6.33 -1.86
CA ARG A 115 2.55 6.12 -1.15
C ARG A 115 2.73 4.65 -0.73
N THR A 116 1.68 4.02 -0.21
CA THR A 116 1.71 2.59 0.15
C THR A 116 1.93 1.72 -1.08
N SER A 117 1.28 2.07 -2.20
CA SER A 117 1.45 1.37 -3.48
C SER A 117 2.87 1.52 -4.04
N VAL A 118 3.54 2.67 -3.86
CA VAL A 118 4.96 2.82 -4.21
C VAL A 118 5.80 1.79 -3.47
N LEU A 119 5.61 1.63 -2.15
CA LEU A 119 6.35 0.65 -1.37
C LEU A 119 6.01 -0.79 -1.78
N LEU A 120 4.72 -1.09 -1.97
CA LEU A 120 4.23 -2.39 -2.40
C LEU A 120 4.93 -2.85 -3.68
N PHE A 121 4.85 -2.05 -4.74
CA PHE A 121 5.40 -2.41 -6.04
C PHE A 121 6.94 -2.35 -6.06
N PHE A 122 7.55 -1.51 -5.24
CA PHE A 122 8.99 -1.50 -5.05
C PHE A 122 9.48 -2.81 -4.41
N ALA A 123 8.83 -3.26 -3.35
CA ALA A 123 9.15 -4.54 -2.71
C ALA A 123 8.95 -5.72 -3.68
N LEU A 124 7.82 -5.75 -4.41
CA LEU A 124 7.55 -6.77 -5.44
C LEU A 124 8.58 -6.74 -6.58
N SER A 125 9.06 -5.56 -6.97
CA SER A 125 10.12 -5.42 -7.99
C SER A 125 11.43 -6.04 -7.53
N ILE A 126 11.81 -5.82 -6.26
CA ILE A 126 13.02 -6.45 -5.67
C ILE A 126 12.87 -7.96 -5.63
N ILE A 127 11.72 -8.47 -5.18
CA ILE A 127 11.47 -9.91 -5.11
C ILE A 127 11.50 -10.53 -6.52
N ALA A 128 10.90 -9.88 -7.51
CA ALA A 128 10.93 -10.34 -8.91
C ALA A 128 12.37 -10.35 -9.48
N MET A 129 13.19 -9.37 -9.11
CA MET A 129 14.60 -9.31 -9.48
C MET A 129 15.39 -10.50 -8.89
N ILE A 130 15.22 -10.77 -7.58
CA ILE A 130 15.87 -11.90 -6.90
C ILE A 130 15.42 -13.24 -7.51
N SER A 131 14.15 -13.32 -7.94
CA SER A 131 13.56 -14.51 -8.58
C SER A 131 13.87 -14.61 -10.06
N CYS A 132 14.75 -13.75 -10.63
CA CYS A 132 15.11 -13.67 -12.04
C CYS A 132 13.91 -13.52 -13.01
N LYS A 133 12.82 -12.90 -12.54
CA LYS A 133 11.59 -12.65 -13.32
C LYS A 133 11.58 -11.25 -13.90
N TRP A 134 12.45 -10.98 -14.87
CA TRP A 134 12.73 -9.65 -15.42
C TRP A 134 11.49 -8.91 -15.95
N ASN A 135 10.58 -9.63 -16.61
CA ASN A 135 9.35 -9.02 -17.15
C ASN A 135 8.46 -8.46 -16.02
N LEU A 136 8.31 -9.21 -14.93
CA LEU A 136 7.53 -8.77 -13.76
C LEU A 136 8.23 -7.63 -13.02
N MET A 137 9.57 -7.69 -12.90
CA MET A 137 10.37 -6.62 -12.32
C MET A 137 10.13 -5.29 -13.06
N ILE A 138 10.18 -5.30 -14.39
CA ILE A 138 9.95 -4.10 -15.22
C ILE A 138 8.51 -3.60 -15.04
N ALA A 139 7.52 -4.50 -15.05
CA ALA A 139 6.12 -4.13 -14.84
C ALA A 139 5.90 -3.49 -13.47
N PHE A 140 6.44 -4.06 -12.41
CA PHE A 140 6.34 -3.49 -11.06
C PHE A 140 7.10 -2.17 -10.93
N ALA A 141 8.28 -2.04 -11.54
CA ALA A 141 9.01 -0.77 -11.58
C ALA A 141 8.22 0.33 -12.31
N ALA A 142 7.53 0.01 -13.39
CA ALA A 142 6.62 0.95 -14.05
C ALA A 142 5.46 1.37 -13.12
N CYS A 143 4.88 0.45 -12.35
CA CYS A 143 3.88 0.77 -11.34
C CYS A 143 4.43 1.73 -10.26
N VAL A 144 5.67 1.53 -9.79
CA VAL A 144 6.33 2.46 -8.86
C VAL A 144 6.34 3.88 -9.41
N LEU A 145 6.72 4.07 -10.68
CA LEU A 145 6.73 5.38 -11.32
C LEU A 145 5.35 6.02 -11.39
N VAL A 146 4.35 5.24 -11.81
CA VAL A 146 2.95 5.73 -11.89
C VAL A 146 2.45 6.18 -10.51
N PHE A 147 2.67 5.39 -9.46
CA PHE A 147 2.22 5.75 -8.12
C PHE A 147 3.04 6.88 -7.49
N ALA A 148 4.32 7.02 -7.82
CA ALA A 148 5.13 8.19 -7.42
C ALA A 148 4.60 9.48 -8.06
N LEU A 149 4.21 9.45 -9.34
CA LEU A 149 3.55 10.58 -10.01
C LEU A 149 2.18 10.87 -9.42
N SER A 150 1.44 9.85 -9.02
CA SER A 150 0.15 10.01 -8.30
C SER A 150 0.38 10.69 -6.95
N CYS A 151 1.40 10.31 -6.19
CA CYS A 151 1.78 11.00 -4.95
C CYS A 151 2.04 12.50 -5.20
N ARG A 152 2.81 12.83 -6.24
CA ARG A 152 3.08 14.21 -6.62
C ARG A 152 1.81 14.97 -6.93
N LYS A 153 0.92 14.40 -7.74
CA LYS A 153 -0.37 15.01 -8.14
C LYS A 153 -1.23 15.35 -6.92
N HIS A 154 -1.41 14.39 -6.01
CA HIS A 154 -2.24 14.61 -4.81
C HIS A 154 -1.59 15.60 -3.84
N ALA A 155 -0.28 15.51 -3.62
CA ALA A 155 0.46 16.44 -2.79
C ALA A 155 0.41 17.87 -3.34
N SER A 156 0.59 18.07 -4.65
CA SER A 156 0.50 19.41 -5.27
C SER A 156 -0.88 20.04 -5.08
N LYS A 157 -1.95 19.24 -5.19
CA LYS A 157 -3.32 19.72 -4.93
C LYS A 157 -3.54 20.10 -3.47
N ILE A 158 -2.95 19.35 -2.52
CA ILE A 158 -3.03 19.69 -1.09
C ILE A 158 -2.32 21.02 -0.83
N VAL A 159 -1.11 21.22 -1.36
CA VAL A 159 -0.34 22.47 -1.21
C VAL A 159 -1.06 23.65 -1.86
N GLU A 160 -1.67 23.45 -3.02
CA GLU A 160 -2.48 24.49 -3.69
C GLU A 160 -3.68 24.92 -2.82
N LEU A 161 -4.38 23.98 -2.18
CA LEU A 161 -5.48 24.28 -1.26
C LEU A 161 -5.03 24.94 0.04
N MET A 162 -3.76 24.71 0.45
CA MET A 162 -3.17 25.40 1.59
C MET A 162 -2.82 26.87 1.27
N GLY A 163 -2.82 27.27 -0.01
CA GLY A 163 -2.47 28.63 -0.44
C GLY A 163 -0.99 28.90 -0.48
N GLU A 164 -0.15 27.88 -0.45
CA GLU A 164 1.30 27.95 -0.60
C GLU A 164 1.65 27.79 -2.11
N LYS A 165 1.55 28.88 -2.85
CA LYS A 165 2.19 29.06 -4.17
C LYS A 165 3.29 30.06 -4.09
#